data_b63cb67999df35a10b6165202686479d
#
_entry.id   b63cb67999df35a10b6165202686479d
#
_cell.length_a   1.000
_cell.length_b   1.000
_cell.length_c   1.000
_cell.angle_alpha   90.00
_cell.angle_beta   90.00
_cell.angle_gamma   90.00
#
_symmetry.space_group_name_H-M   'P 1'
#
loop_
_entity.id
_entity.type
_entity.pdbx_description
1 polymer ?
#
loop_
_entity_poly.entity_id
_entity_poly.type
_entity_poly.pdbx_seq_one_letter_code
_entity_poly.pdbx_strand_id
1 'polypeptide(L)'
;LSIQALKLGLAPLHGGAVLCSRLNTSMGGIAIVNPVGLAAGYDKNAQALGPMSKAGFGFLEVGAVTPHPQLGNPKPRLFRLREDYAVINQFGFNNIGIDKIVLRLARTPTPIPRGLNLGANKDSPDHADDFGHVLIKAAPHIDFATVNISSPNTKQLRDLQGKAALEDLLSRVSEANSKLAEPIPIFLKIAPDLTDTEIQDIADAALTAGLAAIVCTNTTLDRDGLTSSN
;
A
#
# COMPACT_ATOMS: atom_id res chain seq x y z
N LEU A 1 13.62 12.77 7.11
CA LEU A 1 13.59 13.66 8.31
C LEU A 1 12.27 13.54 9.07
N SER A 2 11.10 13.64 8.42
CA SER A 2 9.77 13.62 9.10
C SER A 2 9.53 12.35 9.93
N ILE A 3 9.76 11.16 9.38
CA ILE A 3 9.62 9.88 10.12
C ILE A 3 10.53 9.84 11.36
N GLN A 4 11.75 10.36 11.29
CA GLN A 4 12.65 10.39 12.45
C GLN A 4 12.16 11.37 13.52
N ALA A 5 11.66 12.54 13.11
CA ALA A 5 11.08 13.51 14.03
C ALA A 5 9.85 12.94 14.76
N LEU A 6 8.97 12.26 14.03
CA LEU A 6 7.81 11.55 14.59
C LEU A 6 8.22 10.48 15.60
N LYS A 7 9.19 9.65 15.23
CA LYS A 7 9.71 8.58 16.09
C LYS A 7 10.33 9.10 17.40
N LEU A 8 10.97 10.27 17.35
CA LEU A 8 11.57 10.94 18.50
C LEU A 8 10.58 11.80 19.30
N GLY A 9 9.31 11.83 18.92
CA GLY A 9 8.29 12.65 19.58
C GLY A 9 8.46 14.16 19.36
N LEU A 10 9.25 14.56 18.35
CA LEU A 10 9.51 15.97 18.03
C LEU A 10 8.39 16.62 17.19
N ALA A 11 7.40 15.85 16.74
CA ALA A 11 6.23 16.38 16.08
C ALA A 11 5.06 16.48 17.07
N PRO A 12 4.45 17.66 17.24
CA PRO A 12 3.34 17.85 18.18
C PRO A 12 2.03 17.27 17.60
N LEU A 13 1.94 15.95 17.52
CA LEU A 13 0.71 15.25 17.18
C LEU A 13 -0.08 15.04 18.47
N HIS A 14 -1.06 15.90 18.71
CA HIS A 14 -1.91 15.88 19.88
C HIS A 14 -3.31 15.40 19.52
N GLY A 15 -3.70 14.22 19.97
CA GLY A 15 -5.04 13.71 19.79
C GLY A 15 -5.10 12.25 19.40
N GLY A 16 -6.20 11.83 18.85
CA GLY A 16 -6.49 10.53 18.27
C GLY A 16 -7.10 10.72 16.90
N ALA A 17 -7.78 9.72 16.39
CA ALA A 17 -8.60 9.84 15.19
C ALA A 17 -9.66 10.95 15.39
N VAL A 18 -9.97 11.70 14.33
CA VAL A 18 -11.09 12.65 14.36
C VAL A 18 -12.39 11.86 14.51
N LEU A 19 -13.10 12.09 15.61
CA LEU A 19 -14.32 11.36 15.96
C LEU A 19 -15.56 12.22 15.69
N CYS A 20 -16.43 11.76 14.81
CA CYS A 20 -17.76 12.30 14.59
C CYS A 20 -18.66 11.18 14.07
N SER A 21 -19.82 10.98 14.68
CA SER A 21 -20.71 9.89 14.27
C SER A 21 -21.13 9.94 12.80
N ARG A 22 -21.19 11.14 12.20
CA ARG A 22 -21.46 11.32 10.77
C ARG A 22 -20.30 10.90 9.84
N LEU A 23 -19.09 10.71 10.38
CA LEU A 23 -17.91 10.27 9.63
C LEU A 23 -17.70 8.75 9.73
N ASN A 24 -18.42 8.09 10.65
CA ASN A 24 -18.33 6.64 10.78
C ASN A 24 -18.78 5.96 9.49
N THR A 25 -17.95 5.06 8.98
CA THR A 25 -18.23 4.32 7.74
C THR A 25 -17.51 2.97 7.78
N SER A 26 -17.60 2.22 6.70
CA SER A 26 -16.83 0.99 6.53
C SER A 26 -15.99 1.04 5.26
N MET A 27 -14.85 0.37 5.29
CA MET A 27 -13.93 0.23 4.18
C MET A 27 -13.65 -1.26 3.98
N GLY A 28 -14.21 -1.86 2.91
CA GLY A 28 -14.05 -3.30 2.65
C GLY A 28 -14.50 -4.19 3.84
N GLY A 29 -15.58 -3.80 4.53
CA GLY A 29 -16.09 -4.52 5.71
C GLY A 29 -15.47 -4.11 7.05
N ILE A 30 -14.41 -3.30 7.05
CA ILE A 30 -13.73 -2.81 8.26
C ILE A 30 -14.40 -1.52 8.73
N ALA A 31 -14.86 -1.48 9.98
CA ALA A 31 -15.41 -0.26 10.57
C ALA A 31 -14.29 0.78 10.79
N ILE A 32 -14.50 2.00 10.30
CA ILE A 32 -13.59 3.13 10.46
C ILE A 32 -14.30 4.34 11.02
N VAL A 33 -13.65 5.07 11.91
CA VAL A 33 -14.24 6.23 12.61
C VAL A 33 -14.28 7.51 11.76
N ASN A 34 -13.49 7.55 10.71
CA ASN A 34 -13.55 8.58 9.67
C ASN A 34 -12.91 8.05 8.36
N PRO A 35 -13.31 8.61 7.19
CA PRO A 35 -12.88 8.10 5.89
C PRO A 35 -11.47 8.52 5.46
N VAL A 36 -10.75 9.32 6.27
CA VAL A 36 -9.41 9.83 5.90
C VAL A 36 -8.35 8.88 6.44
N GLY A 37 -7.59 8.26 5.55
CA GLY A 37 -6.51 7.35 5.89
C GLY A 37 -5.13 7.84 5.43
N LEU A 38 -4.08 7.36 6.09
CA LEU A 38 -2.71 7.55 5.63
C LEU A 38 -2.37 6.47 4.61
N ALA A 39 -2.17 6.87 3.36
CA ALA A 39 -1.83 5.94 2.28
C ALA A 39 -0.41 5.37 2.43
N ALA A 40 -0.20 4.17 1.87
CA ALA A 40 1.12 3.56 1.74
C ALA A 40 2.12 4.50 1.04
N GLY A 41 3.39 4.38 1.43
CA GLY A 41 4.48 5.19 0.86
C GLY A 41 5.07 6.19 1.84
N TYR A 42 4.32 6.68 2.81
CA TYR A 42 4.83 7.57 3.85
C TYR A 42 5.65 6.79 4.89
N ASP A 43 5.05 5.83 5.59
CA ASP A 43 5.76 4.95 6.52
C ASP A 43 5.99 3.56 5.90
N LYS A 44 7.01 3.45 5.07
CA LYS A 44 7.31 2.20 4.35
C LYS A 44 7.75 1.04 5.27
N ASN A 45 8.16 1.34 6.48
CA ASN A 45 8.83 0.40 7.36
C ASN A 45 8.19 0.28 8.75
N ALA A 46 6.96 0.73 8.91
CA ALA A 46 6.25 0.71 10.21
C ALA A 46 7.05 1.39 11.34
N GLN A 47 7.63 2.55 11.07
CA GLN A 47 8.48 3.27 12.03
C GLN A 47 7.73 4.31 12.85
N ALA A 48 6.60 4.79 12.36
CA ALA A 48 5.83 5.89 12.94
C ALA A 48 4.37 5.54 13.22
N LEU A 49 4.03 4.26 13.37
CA LEU A 49 2.65 3.79 13.62
C LEU A 49 2.00 4.47 14.82
N GLY A 50 2.68 4.46 15.98
CA GLY A 50 2.16 5.08 17.19
C GLY A 50 1.90 6.58 17.05
N PRO A 51 2.86 7.41 16.62
CA PRO A 51 2.61 8.82 16.31
C PRO A 51 1.53 9.04 15.25
N MET A 52 1.54 8.28 14.15
CA MET A 52 0.58 8.47 13.06
C MET A 52 -0.85 8.10 13.44
N SER A 53 -1.05 7.13 14.34
CA SER A 53 -2.39 6.82 14.86
C SER A 53 -3.00 7.96 15.70
N LYS A 54 -2.19 8.97 16.06
CA LYS A 54 -2.61 10.18 16.79
C LYS A 54 -2.73 11.42 15.89
N ALA A 55 -2.56 11.25 14.58
CA ALA A 55 -2.54 12.35 13.62
C ALA A 55 -3.92 12.67 13.01
N GLY A 56 -5.00 12.10 13.53
CA GLY A 56 -6.36 12.37 13.07
C GLY A 56 -6.92 11.35 12.07
N PHE A 57 -6.12 10.41 11.57
CA PHE A 57 -6.53 9.42 10.59
C PHE A 57 -7.51 8.40 11.17
N GLY A 58 -8.42 7.90 10.33
CA GLY A 58 -9.31 6.78 10.63
C GLY A 58 -8.66 5.41 10.42
N PHE A 59 -7.61 5.33 9.60
CA PHE A 59 -6.82 4.12 9.34
C PHE A 59 -5.42 4.47 8.81
N LEU A 60 -4.50 3.52 8.81
CA LEU A 60 -3.14 3.66 8.30
C LEU A 60 -2.82 2.54 7.31
N GLU A 61 -2.00 2.83 6.31
CA GLU A 61 -1.42 1.82 5.42
C GLU A 61 0.10 1.96 5.39
N VAL A 62 0.80 0.87 5.69
CA VAL A 62 2.27 0.76 5.69
C VAL A 62 2.76 0.14 4.39
N GLY A 63 3.93 0.47 3.93
CA GLY A 63 4.56 -0.19 2.78
C GLY A 63 4.78 0.73 1.57
N ALA A 64 5.01 0.18 0.33
CA ALA A 64 4.96 -1.25 0.03
C ALA A 64 6.12 -2.03 0.68
N VAL A 65 5.81 -3.28 1.04
CA VAL A 65 6.74 -4.20 1.70
C VAL A 65 6.98 -5.40 0.79
N THR A 66 8.23 -5.84 0.70
CA THR A 66 8.67 -7.00 -0.09
C THR A 66 9.20 -8.11 0.82
N PRO A 67 9.28 -9.37 0.36
CA PRO A 67 9.86 -10.47 1.14
C PRO A 67 11.23 -10.14 1.71
N HIS A 68 12.14 -9.70 0.86
CA HIS A 68 13.51 -9.34 1.24
C HIS A 68 13.70 -7.81 1.28
N PRO A 69 14.69 -7.32 2.04
CA PRO A 69 15.07 -5.90 2.00
C PRO A 69 15.42 -5.44 0.58
N GLN A 70 14.96 -4.24 0.22
CA GLN A 70 15.23 -3.66 -1.10
C GLN A 70 15.60 -2.19 -0.95
N LEU A 71 16.72 -1.79 -1.57
CA LEU A 71 17.19 -0.40 -1.52
C LEU A 71 16.33 0.55 -2.36
N GLY A 72 15.63 -0.01 -3.35
CA GLY A 72 14.92 0.76 -4.35
C GLY A 72 15.84 1.34 -5.41
N ASN A 73 15.32 2.26 -6.21
CA ASN A 73 16.07 2.88 -7.29
C ASN A 73 17.16 3.85 -6.79
N PRO A 74 18.21 4.15 -7.58
CA PRO A 74 19.22 5.14 -7.27
C PRO A 74 18.62 6.52 -6.97
N LYS A 75 19.33 7.32 -6.18
CA LYS A 75 18.98 8.73 -5.93
C LYS A 75 19.63 9.62 -6.99
N PRO A 76 19.00 10.79 -7.35
CA PRO A 76 17.75 11.32 -6.81
C PRO A 76 16.53 10.53 -7.31
N ARG A 77 15.48 10.41 -6.49
CA ARG A 77 14.28 9.61 -6.80
C ARG A 77 12.96 10.24 -6.32
N LEU A 78 13.02 11.52 -6.00
CA LEU A 78 11.87 12.36 -5.67
C LEU A 78 12.14 13.77 -6.18
N PHE A 79 11.27 14.25 -7.05
CA PHE A 79 11.40 15.54 -7.71
C PHE A 79 10.14 16.36 -7.43
N ARG A 80 10.30 17.59 -6.92
CA ARG A 80 9.21 18.51 -6.67
C ARG A 80 9.11 19.52 -7.79
N LEU A 81 8.01 19.50 -8.50
CA LEU A 81 7.68 20.43 -9.56
C LEU A 81 6.84 21.55 -8.95
N ARG A 82 7.52 22.61 -8.51
CA ARG A 82 6.85 23.67 -7.71
C ARG A 82 5.85 24.47 -8.52
N GLU A 83 6.16 24.75 -9.77
CA GLU A 83 5.33 25.51 -10.69
C GLU A 83 4.03 24.76 -11.03
N ASP A 84 4.10 23.44 -11.08
CA ASP A 84 2.97 22.55 -11.39
C ASP A 84 2.26 22.03 -10.14
N TYR A 85 2.69 22.41 -8.92
CA TYR A 85 2.21 21.82 -7.67
C TYR A 85 2.24 20.30 -7.65
N ALA A 86 3.22 19.70 -8.32
CA ALA A 86 3.31 18.28 -8.57
C ALA A 86 4.59 17.64 -8.00
N VAL A 87 4.58 16.30 -7.95
CA VAL A 87 5.72 15.50 -7.49
C VAL A 87 5.90 14.30 -8.39
N ILE A 88 7.11 14.10 -8.88
CA ILE A 88 7.52 12.88 -9.57
C ILE A 88 8.32 12.02 -8.60
N ASN A 89 8.03 10.73 -8.55
CA ASN A 89 8.81 9.78 -7.76
C ASN A 89 9.17 8.52 -8.57
N GLN A 90 10.32 7.94 -8.20
CA GLN A 90 10.80 6.67 -8.73
C GLN A 90 11.44 5.83 -7.61
N PHE A 91 10.73 5.64 -6.51
CA PHE A 91 11.28 5.00 -5.31
C PHE A 91 11.69 3.54 -5.48
N GLY A 92 10.93 2.72 -6.22
CA GLY A 92 11.22 1.31 -6.45
C GLY A 92 11.11 0.44 -5.19
N PHE A 93 10.04 0.61 -4.41
CA PHE A 93 9.71 -0.20 -3.21
C PHE A 93 10.83 -0.35 -2.19
N ASN A 94 11.54 0.73 -1.89
CA ASN A 94 12.59 0.70 -0.87
C ASN A 94 12.02 0.40 0.53
N ASN A 95 12.41 -0.71 1.11
CA ASN A 95 11.98 -1.17 2.43
C ASN A 95 13.00 -2.13 3.06
N ILE A 96 12.79 -2.47 4.33
CA ILE A 96 13.72 -3.33 5.10
C ILE A 96 13.33 -4.81 5.13
N GLY A 97 12.36 -5.22 4.31
CA GLY A 97 11.84 -6.58 4.23
C GLY A 97 10.81 -6.91 5.31
N ILE A 98 9.94 -7.89 4.99
CA ILE A 98 8.81 -8.25 5.84
C ILE A 98 9.23 -8.69 7.24
N ASP A 99 10.31 -9.45 7.40
CA ASP A 99 10.71 -10.01 8.69
C ASP A 99 10.95 -8.94 9.75
N LYS A 100 11.60 -7.83 9.37
CA LYS A 100 11.83 -6.71 10.28
C LYS A 100 10.59 -5.84 10.49
N ILE A 101 9.72 -5.76 9.47
CA ILE A 101 8.51 -4.95 9.54
C ILE A 101 7.48 -5.62 10.43
N VAL A 102 7.30 -6.94 10.34
CA VAL A 102 6.40 -7.71 11.22
C VAL A 102 6.76 -7.51 12.70
N LEU A 103 8.05 -7.51 13.06
CA LEU A 103 8.46 -7.25 14.44
C LEU A 103 8.05 -5.85 14.94
N ARG A 104 7.99 -4.86 14.05
CA ARG A 104 7.52 -3.50 14.39
C ARG A 104 6.00 -3.45 14.51
N LEU A 105 5.30 -4.09 13.58
CA LEU A 105 3.84 -4.22 13.63
C LEU A 105 3.41 -4.89 14.94
N ALA A 106 4.03 -6.01 15.32
CA ALA A 106 3.73 -6.74 16.53
C ALA A 106 3.97 -5.91 17.81
N ARG A 107 5.02 -5.09 17.83
CA ARG A 107 5.39 -4.27 18.99
C ARG A 107 4.59 -2.98 19.14
N THR A 108 3.89 -2.55 18.10
CA THR A 108 3.22 -1.25 18.08
C THR A 108 1.75 -1.41 17.67
N PRO A 109 0.88 -1.88 18.56
CA PRO A 109 -0.55 -1.89 18.29
C PRO A 109 -1.09 -0.47 18.09
N THR A 110 -2.10 -0.32 17.26
CA THR A 110 -2.76 0.97 16.96
C THR A 110 -4.22 0.91 17.34
N PRO A 111 -4.82 2.02 17.83
CA PRO A 111 -6.25 2.07 18.15
C PRO A 111 -7.16 2.20 16.91
N ILE A 112 -6.58 2.36 15.73
CA ILE A 112 -7.27 2.46 14.44
C ILE A 112 -6.78 1.35 13.50
N PRO A 113 -7.60 0.92 12.54
CA PRO A 113 -7.21 -0.10 11.59
C PRO A 113 -5.92 0.23 10.85
N ARG A 114 -5.11 -0.80 10.62
CA ARG A 114 -3.85 -0.69 9.87
C ARG A 114 -3.74 -1.77 8.81
N GLY A 115 -3.35 -1.35 7.62
CA GLY A 115 -3.11 -2.22 6.49
C GLY A 115 -1.65 -2.31 6.10
N LEU A 116 -1.35 -3.31 5.28
CA LEU A 116 -0.05 -3.47 4.66
C LEU A 116 -0.18 -3.48 3.13
N ASN A 117 0.58 -2.62 2.48
CA ASN A 117 0.74 -2.61 1.04
C ASN A 117 1.78 -3.66 0.66
N LEU A 118 1.32 -4.70 -0.01
CA LEU A 118 2.13 -5.84 -0.45
C LEU A 118 2.85 -5.48 -1.75
N GLY A 119 4.10 -5.87 -1.85
CA GLY A 119 4.91 -5.70 -3.05
C GLY A 119 5.80 -6.90 -3.28
N ALA A 120 6.31 -7.04 -4.51
CA ALA A 120 7.28 -8.05 -4.88
C ALA A 120 8.70 -7.47 -4.95
N ASN A 121 9.71 -8.29 -4.71
CA ASN A 121 11.09 -7.90 -4.94
C ASN A 121 11.36 -7.73 -6.44
N LYS A 122 12.21 -6.77 -6.78
CA LYS A 122 12.55 -6.46 -8.18
C LYS A 122 13.18 -7.67 -8.91
N ASP A 123 13.98 -8.42 -8.19
CA ASP A 123 14.74 -9.55 -8.73
C ASP A 123 14.08 -10.91 -8.34
N SER A 124 12.80 -10.90 -7.97
CA SER A 124 12.05 -12.12 -7.67
C SER A 124 11.86 -12.97 -8.93
N PRO A 125 12.07 -14.28 -8.85
CA PRO A 125 11.74 -15.18 -9.95
C PRO A 125 10.22 -15.41 -10.10
N ASP A 126 9.44 -15.21 -9.04
CA ASP A 126 7.98 -15.31 -9.01
C ASP A 126 7.38 -14.18 -8.18
N HIS A 127 6.95 -13.11 -8.87
CA HIS A 127 6.36 -11.96 -8.21
C HIS A 127 5.02 -12.29 -7.52
N ALA A 128 4.24 -13.23 -8.06
CA ALA A 128 2.95 -13.61 -7.48
C ALA A 128 3.12 -14.31 -6.13
N ASP A 129 4.13 -15.17 -5.99
CA ASP A 129 4.45 -15.84 -4.72
C ASP A 129 4.90 -14.85 -3.64
N ASP A 130 5.63 -13.81 -4.03
CA ASP A 130 6.07 -12.76 -3.10
C ASP A 130 4.90 -12.10 -2.35
N PHE A 131 3.78 -11.85 -3.02
CA PHE A 131 2.58 -11.26 -2.39
C PHE A 131 1.99 -12.18 -1.33
N GLY A 132 1.86 -13.48 -1.66
CA GLY A 132 1.38 -14.50 -0.72
C GLY A 132 2.30 -14.64 0.50
N HIS A 133 3.63 -14.65 0.28
CA HIS A 133 4.62 -14.71 1.35
C HIS A 133 4.52 -13.52 2.32
N VAL A 134 4.43 -12.30 1.79
CA VAL A 134 4.30 -11.10 2.62
C VAL A 134 2.97 -11.10 3.37
N LEU A 135 1.86 -11.51 2.71
CA LEU A 135 0.53 -11.61 3.32
C LEU A 135 0.54 -12.55 4.54
N ILE A 136 1.00 -13.80 4.34
CA ILE A 136 1.00 -14.82 5.41
C ILE A 136 1.76 -14.34 6.65
N LYS A 137 2.92 -13.71 6.46
CA LYS A 137 3.71 -13.17 7.58
C LYS A 137 3.07 -11.98 8.28
N ALA A 138 2.40 -11.12 7.53
CA ALA A 138 1.85 -9.88 8.06
C ALA A 138 0.46 -10.05 8.70
N ALA A 139 -0.35 -10.96 8.19
CA ALA A 139 -1.77 -11.12 8.53
C ALA A 139 -2.08 -11.10 10.04
N PRO A 140 -1.29 -11.75 10.92
CA PRO A 140 -1.55 -11.69 12.37
C PRO A 140 -1.44 -10.29 12.98
N HIS A 141 -0.98 -9.29 12.23
CA HIS A 141 -0.65 -7.98 12.75
C HIS A 141 -1.27 -6.82 11.96
N ILE A 142 -2.16 -7.10 11.04
CA ILE A 142 -2.82 -6.11 10.18
C ILE A 142 -4.31 -6.41 10.04
N ASP A 143 -5.11 -5.40 9.72
CA ASP A 143 -6.56 -5.51 9.56
C ASP A 143 -6.97 -5.69 8.09
N PHE A 144 -6.10 -5.34 7.14
CA PHE A 144 -6.28 -5.53 5.70
C PHE A 144 -4.95 -5.56 4.96
N ALA A 145 -4.95 -6.10 3.75
CA ALA A 145 -3.78 -6.07 2.87
C ALA A 145 -4.14 -5.50 1.49
N THR A 146 -3.22 -4.73 0.90
CA THR A 146 -3.38 -4.17 -0.44
C THR A 146 -2.37 -4.78 -1.40
N VAL A 147 -2.84 -5.53 -2.37
CA VAL A 147 -2.03 -6.04 -3.49
C VAL A 147 -1.69 -4.87 -4.42
N ASN A 148 -0.42 -4.51 -4.53
CA ASN A 148 0.02 -3.34 -5.29
C ASN A 148 0.69 -3.74 -6.60
N ILE A 149 -0.09 -3.82 -7.67
CA ILE A 149 0.37 -4.09 -9.03
C ILE A 149 0.62 -2.83 -9.86
N SER A 150 0.42 -1.66 -9.28
CA SER A 150 0.35 -0.39 -10.00
C SER A 150 1.67 0.37 -10.08
N SER A 151 2.77 -0.15 -9.49
CA SER A 151 4.04 0.58 -9.44
C SER A 151 4.71 0.67 -10.80
N PRO A 152 4.93 1.87 -11.33
CA PRO A 152 5.70 2.05 -12.57
C PRO A 152 7.21 1.87 -12.34
N ASN A 153 7.64 1.83 -11.09
CA ASN A 153 9.04 1.87 -10.69
C ASN A 153 9.65 0.48 -10.46
N THR A 154 8.88 -0.56 -10.68
CA THR A 154 9.29 -1.96 -10.64
C THR A 154 8.88 -2.59 -11.95
N LYS A 155 9.87 -2.96 -12.79
CA LYS A 155 9.61 -3.66 -14.04
C LYS A 155 8.72 -4.87 -13.81
N GLN A 156 7.85 -5.19 -14.75
CA GLN A 156 6.97 -6.35 -14.75
C GLN A 156 5.77 -6.30 -13.77
N LEU A 157 5.72 -5.41 -12.77
CA LEU A 157 4.52 -5.34 -11.91
C LEU A 157 3.29 -4.81 -12.65
N ARG A 158 3.47 -3.90 -13.61
CA ARG A 158 2.35 -3.45 -14.47
C ARG A 158 1.92 -4.53 -15.45
N ASP A 159 2.81 -5.44 -15.83
CA ASP A 159 2.47 -6.59 -16.68
C ASP A 159 1.48 -7.53 -15.96
N LEU A 160 1.47 -7.52 -14.62
CA LEU A 160 0.49 -8.24 -13.80
C LEU A 160 -0.94 -7.63 -13.86
N GLN A 161 -1.13 -6.49 -14.51
CA GLN A 161 -2.46 -5.94 -14.78
C GLN A 161 -3.13 -6.57 -16.02
N GLY A 162 -2.38 -7.29 -16.85
CA GLY A 162 -2.96 -8.10 -17.92
C GLY A 162 -3.83 -9.22 -17.33
N LYS A 163 -5.02 -9.46 -17.92
CA LYS A 163 -6.10 -10.29 -17.38
C LYS A 163 -5.61 -11.63 -16.80
N ALA A 164 -4.95 -12.46 -17.60
CA ALA A 164 -4.53 -13.79 -17.18
C ALA A 164 -3.49 -13.76 -16.02
N ALA A 165 -2.54 -12.80 -16.06
CA ALA A 165 -1.54 -12.65 -15.02
C ALA A 165 -2.17 -12.12 -13.73
N LEU A 166 -3.16 -11.24 -13.83
CA LEU A 166 -3.92 -10.75 -12.70
C LEU A 166 -4.76 -11.85 -12.04
N GLU A 167 -5.46 -12.65 -12.83
CA GLU A 167 -6.25 -13.77 -12.33
C GLU A 167 -5.38 -14.80 -11.59
N ASP A 168 -4.20 -15.16 -12.13
CA ASP A 168 -3.24 -16.06 -11.45
C ASP A 168 -2.76 -15.46 -10.13
N LEU A 169 -2.33 -14.20 -10.14
CA LEU A 169 -1.89 -13.50 -8.93
C LEU A 169 -2.97 -13.48 -7.85
N LEU A 170 -4.18 -13.07 -8.21
CA LEU A 170 -5.29 -12.95 -7.26
C LEU A 170 -5.72 -14.33 -6.73
N SER A 171 -5.68 -15.36 -7.57
CA SER A 171 -5.92 -16.75 -7.14
C SER A 171 -4.93 -17.18 -6.06
N ARG A 172 -3.63 -16.95 -6.28
CA ARG A 172 -2.58 -17.31 -5.29
C ARG A 172 -2.70 -16.51 -4.00
N VAL A 173 -3.00 -15.20 -4.08
CA VAL A 173 -3.22 -14.37 -2.90
C VAL A 173 -4.46 -14.83 -2.13
N SER A 174 -5.56 -15.15 -2.82
CA SER A 174 -6.79 -15.65 -2.20
C SER A 174 -6.57 -17.03 -1.56
N GLU A 175 -5.80 -17.91 -2.20
CA GLU A 175 -5.42 -19.20 -1.62
C GLU A 175 -4.57 -19.01 -0.36
N ALA A 176 -3.59 -18.10 -0.40
CA ALA A 176 -2.78 -17.78 0.77
C ALA A 176 -3.64 -17.21 1.92
N ASN A 177 -4.59 -16.31 1.60
CA ASN A 177 -5.51 -15.73 2.57
C ASN A 177 -6.46 -16.76 3.20
N SER A 178 -6.97 -17.70 2.39
CA SER A 178 -7.88 -18.74 2.87
C SER A 178 -7.24 -19.75 3.85
N LYS A 179 -5.92 -19.86 3.84
CA LYS A 179 -5.14 -20.71 4.75
C LYS A 179 -4.83 -20.05 6.09
N LEU A 180 -5.13 -18.76 6.24
CA LEU A 180 -4.97 -18.05 7.50
C LEU A 180 -6.02 -18.52 8.51
N ALA A 181 -5.67 -18.49 9.80
CA ALA A 181 -6.62 -18.79 10.87
C ALA A 181 -7.83 -17.82 10.83
N GLU A 182 -7.57 -16.57 10.49
CA GLU A 182 -8.57 -15.53 10.27
C GLU A 182 -8.25 -14.83 8.95
N PRO A 183 -8.95 -15.14 7.84
CA PRO A 183 -8.81 -14.43 6.59
C PRO A 183 -9.10 -12.93 6.74
N ILE A 184 -8.30 -12.09 6.09
CA ILE A 184 -8.44 -10.63 6.16
C ILE A 184 -8.93 -10.04 4.83
N PRO A 185 -9.55 -8.86 4.82
CA PRO A 185 -9.91 -8.15 3.59
C PRO A 185 -8.70 -7.87 2.71
N ILE A 186 -8.80 -8.23 1.43
CA ILE A 186 -7.77 -7.95 0.42
C ILE A 186 -8.27 -6.85 -0.51
N PHE A 187 -7.42 -5.84 -0.71
CA PHE A 187 -7.64 -4.74 -1.64
C PHE A 187 -6.68 -4.86 -2.82
N LEU A 188 -7.06 -4.31 -3.96
CA LEU A 188 -6.23 -4.23 -5.16
C LEU A 188 -5.94 -2.78 -5.51
N LYS A 189 -4.66 -2.37 -5.55
CA LYS A 189 -4.28 -1.01 -5.96
C LYS A 189 -3.82 -0.99 -7.41
N ILE A 190 -4.54 -0.19 -8.22
CA ILE A 190 -4.38 -0.09 -9.66
C ILE A 190 -3.65 1.19 -10.10
N ALA A 191 -3.16 1.20 -11.35
CA ALA A 191 -2.63 2.39 -12.01
C ALA A 191 -3.77 3.29 -12.50
N PRO A 192 -3.54 4.60 -12.69
CA PRO A 192 -4.54 5.49 -13.30
C PRO A 192 -4.54 5.44 -14.82
N ASP A 193 -3.44 4.99 -15.43
CA ASP A 193 -3.20 5.05 -16.87
C ASP A 193 -3.72 3.74 -17.54
N LEU A 194 -5.01 3.47 -17.41
CA LEU A 194 -5.67 2.27 -17.90
C LEU A 194 -6.73 2.62 -18.97
N THR A 195 -6.88 1.75 -19.94
CA THR A 195 -7.99 1.82 -20.91
C THR A 195 -9.29 1.29 -20.26
N ASP A 196 -10.43 1.63 -20.86
CA ASP A 196 -11.74 1.15 -20.39
C ASP A 196 -11.82 -0.39 -20.38
N THR A 197 -11.19 -1.06 -21.35
CA THR A 197 -11.13 -2.53 -21.41
C THR A 197 -10.32 -3.09 -20.24
N GLU A 198 -9.15 -2.51 -19.94
CA GLU A 198 -8.33 -2.94 -18.80
C GLU A 198 -9.04 -2.70 -17.46
N ILE A 199 -9.77 -1.59 -17.34
CA ILE A 199 -10.59 -1.31 -16.15
C ILE A 199 -11.66 -2.39 -15.97
N GLN A 200 -12.34 -2.78 -17.06
CA GLN A 200 -13.36 -3.83 -17.00
C GLN A 200 -12.75 -5.19 -16.65
N ASP A 201 -11.64 -5.59 -17.27
CA ASP A 201 -10.94 -6.83 -16.97
C ASP A 201 -10.49 -6.90 -15.49
N ILE A 202 -9.98 -5.79 -14.96
CA ILE A 202 -9.58 -5.68 -13.54
C ILE A 202 -10.80 -5.79 -12.62
N ALA A 203 -11.92 -5.14 -12.96
CA ALA A 203 -13.13 -5.21 -12.17
C ALA A 203 -13.69 -6.63 -12.12
N ASP A 204 -13.74 -7.32 -13.27
CA ASP A 204 -14.20 -8.70 -13.36
C ASP A 204 -13.30 -9.67 -12.56
N ALA A 205 -11.98 -9.52 -12.69
CA ALA A 205 -11.02 -10.31 -11.92
C ALA A 205 -11.14 -10.07 -10.40
N ALA A 206 -11.32 -8.81 -9.99
CA ALA A 206 -11.48 -8.44 -8.58
C ALA A 206 -12.77 -9.03 -7.98
N LEU A 207 -13.89 -8.97 -8.73
CA LEU A 207 -15.16 -9.58 -8.33
C LEU A 207 -15.06 -11.10 -8.24
N THR A 208 -14.44 -11.74 -9.23
CA THR A 208 -14.24 -13.19 -9.26
C THR A 208 -13.38 -13.68 -8.09
N ALA A 209 -12.34 -12.93 -7.75
CA ALA A 209 -11.47 -13.23 -6.61
C ALA A 209 -12.08 -12.86 -5.24
N GLY A 210 -13.25 -12.23 -5.21
CA GLY A 210 -13.92 -11.81 -3.97
C GLY A 210 -13.16 -10.73 -3.20
N LEU A 211 -12.49 -9.82 -3.91
CA LEU A 211 -11.74 -8.74 -3.25
C LEU A 211 -12.69 -7.77 -2.53
N ALA A 212 -12.23 -7.24 -1.41
CA ALA A 212 -13.01 -6.33 -0.58
C ALA A 212 -13.09 -4.91 -1.14
N ALA A 213 -12.08 -4.46 -1.90
CA ALA A 213 -12.07 -3.13 -2.53
C ALA A 213 -11.00 -2.99 -3.63
N ILE A 214 -11.18 -1.98 -4.48
CA ILE A 214 -10.16 -1.48 -5.42
C ILE A 214 -9.70 -0.09 -4.95
N VAL A 215 -8.39 0.12 -4.89
CA VAL A 215 -7.78 1.40 -4.52
C VAL A 215 -7.39 2.18 -5.78
N CYS A 216 -8.12 3.25 -6.06
CA CYS A 216 -7.88 4.15 -7.18
C CYS A 216 -7.25 5.46 -6.67
N THR A 217 -5.96 5.71 -6.95
CA THR A 217 -5.02 4.91 -7.74
C THR A 217 -3.58 5.13 -7.25
N ASN A 218 -2.60 4.59 -7.98
CA ASN A 218 -1.21 5.03 -7.87
C ASN A 218 -1.02 6.34 -8.66
N THR A 219 0.22 6.81 -8.80
CA THR A 219 0.57 7.98 -9.59
C THR A 219 0.56 7.70 -11.10
N THR A 220 0.14 8.69 -11.90
CA THR A 220 0.18 8.64 -13.36
C THR A 220 1.62 8.68 -13.92
N LEU A 221 1.80 8.14 -15.12
CA LEU A 221 3.00 8.36 -15.95
C LEU A 221 2.83 9.53 -16.91
N ASP A 222 1.61 10.03 -17.07
CA ASP A 222 1.34 11.18 -17.93
C ASP A 222 2.11 12.41 -17.44
N ARG A 223 2.66 13.14 -18.37
CA ARG A 223 3.44 14.36 -18.16
C ARG A 223 2.89 15.54 -18.95
N ASP A 224 1.79 15.34 -19.66
CA ASP A 224 1.16 16.40 -20.45
C ASP A 224 0.69 17.53 -19.54
N GLY A 225 0.94 18.76 -19.99
CA GLY A 225 0.59 19.96 -19.25
C GLY A 225 1.56 20.36 -18.14
N LEU A 226 2.65 19.62 -17.90
CA LEU A 226 3.70 20.08 -17.00
C LEU A 226 4.51 21.20 -17.65
N THR A 227 4.79 22.26 -16.88
CA THR A 227 5.58 23.42 -17.28
C THR A 227 7.00 23.38 -16.74
N SER A 228 7.22 22.65 -15.65
CA SER A 228 8.54 22.50 -15.05
C SER A 228 9.46 21.69 -15.96
N SER A 229 10.63 22.25 -16.29
CA SER A 229 11.72 21.49 -16.93
C SER A 229 12.36 20.53 -15.93
N ASN A 230 12.52 19.27 -16.32
CA ASN A 230 13.29 18.27 -15.57
C ASN A 230 14.80 18.52 -15.67
#